data_042102a99d3059d96d032a3d9e6f753c
#
_entry.id   042102a99d3059d96d032a3d9e6f753c
#
_cell.length_a   1.000
_cell.length_b   1.000
_cell.length_c   1.000
_cell.angle_alpha   90.00
_cell.angle_beta   90.00
_cell.angle_gamma   90.00
#
_symmetry.space_group_name_H-M   'P 1'
#
loop_
_entity.id
_entity.type
_entity.pdbx_description
1 polymer ?
#
loop_
_entity_poly.entity_id
_entity_poly.type
_entity_poly.pdbx_seq_one_letter_code
_entity_poly.pdbx_strand_id
1 'polypeptide(L)'
;MVAYSYLKTDIIQTSENDSTEFASAISFFVDRTELRLLKDLDDVGLNEYTSITFTVSNPVVSLNDRVHIVRNVNYTTSASSLKTSLLKRTYEYAIDYWPYASSSIGTPRYYARKNNTSIYVVPTPSSTLSGEVQTVSRPLPLASATGTSATTQNYFSDYCYDALFAGCMAEATMFMKDWNTLPVWQTQYQGAVLALRNQARRTRQDDMAVAASPAGGPDTITPGAS
;
A
#
# COMPACT_ATOMS: atom_id res chain seq x y z
N MET A 1 3.58 1.57 20.10
CA MET A 1 4.55 1.25 19.03
C MET A 1 5.38 0.07 19.48
N VAL A 2 5.29 -1.03 18.77
CA VAL A 2 5.95 -2.29 19.15
C VAL A 2 7.10 -2.53 18.19
N ALA A 3 8.33 -2.59 18.72
CA ALA A 3 9.52 -2.86 17.92
C ALA A 3 9.61 -4.36 17.58
N TYR A 4 10.27 -4.69 16.47
CA TYR A 4 10.52 -6.08 16.06
C TYR A 4 11.13 -6.95 17.17
N SER A 5 12.01 -6.37 18.00
CA SER A 5 12.61 -7.08 19.12
C SER A 5 11.60 -7.57 20.15
N TYR A 6 10.56 -6.77 20.44
CA TYR A 6 9.47 -7.18 21.33
C TYR A 6 8.64 -8.30 20.72
N LEU A 7 8.24 -8.15 19.44
CA LEU A 7 7.50 -9.20 18.74
C LEU A 7 8.27 -10.53 18.76
N LYS A 8 9.58 -10.49 18.51
CA LYS A 8 10.43 -11.67 18.59
C LYS A 8 10.44 -12.30 19.98
N THR A 9 10.56 -11.48 21.02
CA THR A 9 10.55 -11.94 22.41
C THR A 9 9.21 -12.55 22.78
N ASP A 10 8.08 -11.90 22.41
CA ASP A 10 6.74 -12.40 22.67
C ASP A 10 6.49 -13.75 21.99
N ILE A 11 6.97 -13.94 20.74
CA ILE A 11 6.83 -15.21 20.03
C ILE A 11 7.61 -16.31 20.75
N ILE A 12 8.87 -16.05 21.16
CA ILE A 12 9.72 -17.00 21.88
C ILE A 12 9.09 -17.41 23.21
N GLN A 13 8.62 -16.41 23.98
CA GLN A 13 8.02 -16.66 25.30
C GLN A 13 6.69 -17.41 25.19
N THR A 14 5.85 -17.07 24.21
CA THR A 14 4.55 -17.72 24.04
C THR A 14 4.68 -19.14 23.48
N SER A 15 5.69 -19.39 22.67
CA SER A 15 5.98 -20.73 22.11
C SER A 15 6.79 -21.62 23.04
N GLU A 16 7.31 -21.06 24.15
CA GLU A 16 8.25 -21.74 25.08
C GLU A 16 9.43 -22.42 24.36
N ASN A 17 9.86 -21.86 23.22
CA ASN A 17 10.91 -22.41 22.38
C ASN A 17 12.02 -21.38 22.16
N ASP A 18 13.13 -21.55 22.84
CA ASP A 18 14.32 -20.67 22.80
C ASP A 18 15.45 -21.22 21.91
N SER A 19 15.19 -22.28 21.14
CA SER A 19 16.20 -22.83 20.24
C SER A 19 16.68 -21.81 19.21
N THR A 20 17.98 -21.86 18.90
CA THR A 20 18.57 -20.93 17.91
C THR A 20 17.97 -21.10 16.51
N GLU A 21 17.54 -22.31 16.17
CA GLU A 21 16.88 -22.62 14.91
C GLU A 21 15.53 -21.93 14.83
N PHE A 22 14.71 -22.03 15.88
CA PHE A 22 13.42 -21.36 15.97
C PHE A 22 13.59 -19.84 15.94
N ALA A 23 14.51 -19.30 16.75
CA ALA A 23 14.78 -17.87 16.81
C ALA A 23 15.24 -17.26 15.45
N SER A 24 15.95 -18.05 14.63
CA SER A 24 16.33 -17.64 13.27
C SER A 24 15.18 -17.70 12.27
N ALA A 25 14.21 -18.61 12.48
CA ALA A 25 13.05 -18.76 11.62
C ALA A 25 11.99 -17.67 11.81
N ILE A 26 11.99 -16.95 12.94
CA ILE A 26 10.99 -15.91 13.24
C ILE A 26 10.93 -14.82 12.16
N SER A 27 12.06 -14.46 11.55
CA SER A 27 12.07 -13.50 10.46
C SER A 27 11.22 -13.95 9.26
N PHE A 28 11.20 -15.23 8.95
CA PHE A 28 10.35 -15.80 7.91
C PHE A 28 8.87 -15.80 8.30
N PHE A 29 8.55 -16.04 9.59
CA PHE A 29 7.17 -15.99 10.06
C PHE A 29 6.60 -14.58 9.92
N VAL A 30 7.39 -13.58 10.30
CA VAL A 30 7.02 -12.17 10.18
C VAL A 30 6.83 -11.78 8.70
N ASP A 31 7.79 -12.08 7.83
CA ASP A 31 7.68 -11.77 6.39
C ASP A 31 6.43 -12.37 5.75
N ARG A 32 6.11 -13.64 6.06
CA ARG A 32 4.91 -14.31 5.54
C ARG A 32 3.64 -13.70 6.06
N THR A 33 3.61 -13.38 7.35
CA THR A 33 2.43 -12.76 7.97
C THR A 33 2.18 -11.36 7.45
N GLU A 34 3.22 -10.54 7.25
CA GLU A 34 3.09 -9.23 6.64
C GLU A 34 2.52 -9.31 5.22
N LEU A 35 3.00 -10.25 4.40
CA LEU A 35 2.49 -10.48 3.06
C LEU A 35 1.02 -10.95 3.07
N ARG A 36 0.61 -11.73 4.06
CA ARG A 36 -0.76 -12.17 4.25
C ARG A 36 -1.64 -11.00 4.67
N LEU A 37 -1.21 -10.20 5.65
CA LEU A 37 -1.91 -9.00 6.09
C LEU A 37 -2.11 -7.98 4.96
N LEU A 38 -1.09 -7.76 4.13
CA LEU A 38 -1.19 -6.87 2.96
C LEU A 38 -2.31 -7.29 1.98
N LYS A 39 -2.53 -8.60 1.83
CA LYS A 39 -3.61 -9.13 0.96
C LYS A 39 -4.97 -9.09 1.65
N ASP A 40 -4.99 -9.27 2.96
CA ASP A 40 -6.20 -9.35 3.76
C ASP A 40 -6.76 -7.97 4.13
N LEU A 41 -5.90 -6.95 4.21
CA LEU A 41 -6.27 -5.59 4.59
C LEU A 41 -6.30 -4.65 3.39
N ASP A 42 -7.33 -3.83 3.34
CA ASP A 42 -7.43 -2.69 2.42
C ASP A 42 -7.68 -1.43 3.27
N ASP A 43 -6.63 -0.97 3.95
CA ASP A 43 -6.68 0.18 4.83
C ASP A 43 -6.04 1.42 4.21
N VAL A 44 -6.54 2.58 4.62
CA VAL A 44 -6.00 3.90 4.23
C VAL A 44 -4.56 4.06 4.71
N GLY A 45 -4.20 3.47 5.85
CA GLY A 45 -2.85 3.50 6.39
C GLY A 45 -1.77 2.82 5.53
N LEU A 46 -2.18 2.01 4.56
CA LEU A 46 -1.29 1.40 3.56
C LEU A 46 -1.11 2.27 2.30
N ASN A 47 -1.80 3.42 2.22
CA ASN A 47 -1.64 4.34 1.11
C ASN A 47 -0.30 5.08 1.21
N GLU A 48 0.46 5.03 0.13
CA GLU A 48 1.72 5.75 -0.03
C GLU A 48 1.58 6.73 -1.20
N TYR A 49 2.04 7.96 -0.99
CA TYR A 49 2.07 8.99 -2.02
C TYR A 49 3.52 9.20 -2.44
N THR A 50 3.84 8.80 -3.64
CA THR A 50 5.21 8.85 -4.16
C THR A 50 5.30 9.83 -5.32
N SER A 51 6.28 10.72 -5.27
CA SER A 51 6.60 11.59 -6.39
C SER A 51 7.17 10.79 -7.54
N ILE A 52 6.67 11.03 -8.74
CA ILE A 52 7.13 10.42 -9.98
C ILE A 52 7.45 11.48 -11.02
N THR A 53 8.24 11.12 -11.99
CA THR A 53 8.58 11.98 -13.13
C THR A 53 8.14 11.33 -14.42
N PHE A 54 7.34 12.04 -15.19
CA PHE A 54 7.02 11.68 -16.57
C PHE A 54 8.12 12.23 -17.47
N THR A 55 8.92 11.36 -18.02
CA THR A 55 10.05 11.75 -18.90
C THR A 55 9.56 11.97 -20.32
N VAL A 56 10.03 13.04 -20.95
CA VAL A 56 9.72 13.34 -22.35
C VAL A 56 10.02 12.14 -23.26
N SER A 57 9.15 11.86 -24.21
CA SER A 57 9.24 10.76 -25.18
C SER A 57 9.31 9.35 -24.58
N ASN A 58 9.03 9.20 -23.27
CA ASN A 58 8.99 7.90 -22.62
C ASN A 58 7.59 7.67 -22.01
N PRO A 59 6.80 6.70 -22.52
CA PRO A 59 5.48 6.40 -21.97
C PRO A 59 5.52 5.52 -20.72
N VAL A 60 6.70 4.99 -20.34
CA VAL A 60 6.84 4.08 -19.20
C VAL A 60 7.34 4.84 -17.98
N VAL A 61 6.61 4.77 -16.90
CA VAL A 61 7.00 5.34 -15.60
C VAL A 61 7.24 4.20 -14.61
N SER A 62 8.43 4.18 -14.02
CA SER A 62 8.79 3.18 -13.02
C SER A 62 8.15 3.51 -11.67
N LEU A 63 7.70 2.48 -10.98
CA LEU A 63 7.17 2.51 -9.63
C LEU A 63 8.10 1.75 -8.68
N ASN A 64 7.92 1.98 -7.39
CA ASN A 64 8.60 1.19 -6.37
C ASN A 64 8.16 -0.31 -6.47
N ASP A 65 9.07 -1.22 -6.21
CA ASP A 65 8.85 -2.68 -6.20
C ASP A 65 7.85 -3.14 -5.11
N ARG A 66 7.64 -2.31 -4.08
CA ARG A 66 6.70 -2.55 -2.99
C ARG A 66 5.24 -2.24 -3.34
N VAL A 67 4.98 -1.67 -4.52
CA VAL A 67 3.62 -1.28 -4.94
C VAL A 67 2.75 -2.50 -5.22
N HIS A 68 1.66 -2.61 -4.46
CA HIS A 68 0.64 -3.64 -4.66
C HIS A 68 -0.48 -3.17 -5.60
N ILE A 69 -1.08 -2.02 -5.31
CA ILE A 69 -2.18 -1.44 -6.09
C ILE A 69 -1.87 0.02 -6.41
N VAL A 70 -2.11 0.45 -7.65
CA VAL A 70 -2.12 1.86 -8.05
C VAL A 70 -3.55 2.38 -7.98
N ARG A 71 -3.80 3.36 -7.11
CA ARG A 71 -5.14 3.97 -6.94
C ARG A 71 -5.33 5.17 -7.83
N ASN A 72 -4.39 6.08 -7.83
CA ASN A 72 -4.48 7.32 -8.61
C ASN A 72 -3.10 7.75 -9.10
N VAL A 73 -3.09 8.45 -10.22
CA VAL A 73 -1.88 9.04 -10.82
C VAL A 73 -2.20 10.46 -11.23
N ASN A 74 -1.44 11.41 -10.74
CA ASN A 74 -1.59 12.82 -11.05
C ASN A 74 -0.31 13.36 -11.68
N TYR A 75 -0.43 14.40 -12.48
CA TYR A 75 0.70 15.23 -12.88
C TYR A 75 0.44 16.68 -12.55
N THR A 76 1.50 17.45 -12.43
CA THR A 76 1.47 18.88 -12.17
C THR A 76 2.11 19.60 -13.34
N THR A 77 1.42 20.58 -13.88
CA THR A 77 2.02 21.49 -14.89
C THR A 77 2.73 22.61 -14.16
N SER A 78 3.98 22.88 -14.56
CA SER A 78 4.82 23.92 -13.94
C SER A 78 4.22 25.31 -13.97
N ALA A 79 3.29 25.57 -14.90
CA ALA A 79 2.66 26.88 -15.06
C ALA A 79 1.58 27.21 -14.02
N SER A 80 0.91 26.23 -13.42
CA SER A 80 -0.24 26.47 -12.56
C SER A 80 -0.24 25.76 -11.24
N SER A 81 0.74 24.88 -10.97
CA SER A 81 0.76 23.97 -9.81
C SER A 81 -0.52 23.12 -9.66
N LEU A 82 -1.38 23.12 -10.69
CA LEU A 82 -2.62 22.36 -10.69
C LEU A 82 -2.35 20.88 -10.89
N LYS A 83 -2.80 20.06 -9.94
CA LYS A 83 -2.74 18.60 -10.06
C LYS A 83 -3.86 18.13 -11.00
N THR A 84 -3.49 17.46 -12.08
CA THR A 84 -4.43 16.86 -13.03
C THR A 84 -4.36 15.34 -12.91
N SER A 85 -5.49 14.70 -12.62
CA SER A 85 -5.58 13.25 -12.52
C SER A 85 -5.64 12.60 -13.90
N LEU A 86 -4.90 11.51 -14.05
CA LEU A 86 -4.98 10.63 -15.20
C LEU A 86 -6.09 9.61 -15.03
N LEU A 87 -6.80 9.30 -16.11
CA LEU A 87 -7.84 8.29 -16.10
C LEU A 87 -7.23 6.89 -16.30
N LYS A 88 -7.63 5.95 -15.43
CA LYS A 88 -7.18 4.56 -15.55
C LYS A 88 -7.86 3.88 -16.75
N ARG A 89 -7.06 3.17 -17.55
CA ARG A 89 -7.49 2.32 -18.67
C ARG A 89 -6.72 1.00 -18.66
N THR A 90 -7.15 0.04 -19.46
CA THR A 90 -6.41 -1.20 -19.67
C THR A 90 -5.20 -0.96 -20.57
N TYR A 91 -4.21 -1.84 -20.47
CA TYR A 91 -2.99 -1.71 -21.28
C TYR A 91 -3.28 -1.92 -22.77
N GLU A 92 -4.18 -2.84 -23.09
CA GLU A 92 -4.65 -3.12 -24.44
C GLU A 92 -5.29 -1.87 -25.07
N TYR A 93 -6.17 -1.19 -24.33
CA TYR A 93 -6.75 0.07 -24.77
C TYR A 93 -5.69 1.11 -25.11
N ALA A 94 -4.66 1.21 -24.27
CA ALA A 94 -3.59 2.18 -24.49
C ALA A 94 -2.79 1.88 -25.76
N ILE A 95 -2.56 0.60 -26.08
CA ILE A 95 -1.84 0.20 -27.30
C ILE A 95 -2.72 0.35 -28.55
N ASP A 96 -3.98 0.01 -28.47
CA ASP A 96 -4.89 0.09 -29.63
C ASP A 96 -5.09 1.52 -30.12
N TYR A 97 -5.22 2.48 -29.17
CA TYR A 97 -5.40 3.88 -29.53
C TYR A 97 -4.09 4.65 -29.77
N TRP A 98 -3.00 4.21 -29.15
CA TRP A 98 -1.67 4.83 -29.29
C TRP A 98 -0.61 3.77 -29.58
N PRO A 99 -0.66 3.13 -30.77
CA PRO A 99 0.25 2.02 -31.09
C PRO A 99 1.71 2.43 -31.23
N TYR A 100 1.95 3.71 -31.55
CA TYR A 100 3.30 4.23 -31.76
C TYR A 100 3.66 5.27 -30.69
N ALA A 101 4.47 4.89 -29.72
CA ALA A 101 4.92 5.78 -28.65
C ALA A 101 5.65 7.02 -29.17
N SER A 102 6.39 6.90 -30.30
CA SER A 102 7.18 7.99 -30.89
C SER A 102 6.36 9.02 -31.66
N SER A 103 5.20 8.64 -32.21
CA SER A 103 4.34 9.54 -32.99
C SER A 103 3.12 10.05 -32.20
N SER A 104 2.80 9.42 -31.09
CA SER A 104 1.66 9.78 -30.24
C SER A 104 2.11 10.61 -29.05
N ILE A 105 2.78 11.73 -29.31
CA ILE A 105 3.32 12.63 -28.30
C ILE A 105 2.29 13.69 -27.92
N GLY A 106 2.11 13.92 -26.63
CA GLY A 106 1.16 14.92 -26.13
C GLY A 106 1.15 15.01 -24.60
N THR A 107 0.16 15.71 -24.07
CA THR A 107 -0.06 15.73 -22.62
C THR A 107 -0.72 14.43 -22.18
N PRO A 108 -0.19 13.70 -21.20
CA PRO A 108 -0.77 12.46 -20.71
C PRO A 108 -2.21 12.67 -20.20
N ARG A 109 -3.12 11.76 -20.55
CA ARG A 109 -4.52 11.77 -20.11
C ARG A 109 -4.93 10.46 -19.47
N TYR A 110 -4.28 9.37 -19.87
CA TYR A 110 -4.63 8.03 -19.40
C TYR A 110 -3.39 7.32 -18.89
N TYR A 111 -3.61 6.41 -17.95
CA TYR A 111 -2.58 5.47 -17.52
C TYR A 111 -3.11 4.06 -17.49
N ALA A 112 -2.23 3.11 -17.72
CA ALA A 112 -2.48 1.68 -17.61
C ALA A 112 -1.38 1.02 -16.79
N ARG A 113 -1.70 -0.02 -16.04
CA ARG A 113 -0.68 -0.82 -15.37
C ARG A 113 -0.04 -1.75 -16.40
N LYS A 114 1.28 -1.63 -16.59
CA LYS A 114 2.04 -2.48 -17.51
C LYS A 114 2.51 -3.75 -16.81
N ASN A 115 3.07 -3.59 -15.62
CA ASN A 115 3.50 -4.69 -14.74
C ASN A 115 3.48 -4.22 -13.27
N ASN A 116 4.06 -5.01 -12.35
CA ASN A 116 4.06 -4.66 -10.92
C ASN A 116 4.87 -3.42 -10.59
N THR A 117 5.90 -3.11 -11.38
CA THR A 117 6.86 -2.03 -11.12
C THR A 117 6.77 -0.89 -12.12
N SER A 118 5.79 -0.89 -13.03
CA SER A 118 5.64 0.19 -14.00
C SER A 118 4.21 0.43 -14.44
N ILE A 119 3.93 1.69 -14.77
CA ILE A 119 2.72 2.13 -15.47
C ILE A 119 3.08 2.64 -16.86
N TYR A 120 2.12 2.55 -17.75
CA TYR A 120 2.18 3.05 -19.11
C TYR A 120 1.24 4.25 -19.22
N VAL A 121 1.75 5.38 -19.72
CA VAL A 121 0.98 6.62 -19.83
C VAL A 121 0.80 7.01 -21.28
N VAL A 122 -0.39 7.47 -21.63
CA VAL A 122 -0.73 7.87 -22.99
C VAL A 122 -1.60 9.13 -23.01
N PRO A 123 -1.41 10.00 -24.01
CA PRO A 123 -0.30 10.06 -24.97
C PRO A 123 1.07 10.09 -24.31
N THR A 124 2.12 9.76 -25.08
CA THR A 124 3.51 9.85 -24.60
C THR A 124 3.84 11.29 -24.20
N PRO A 125 4.47 11.55 -23.06
CA PRO A 125 4.74 12.90 -22.58
C PRO A 125 5.54 13.74 -23.60
N SER A 126 5.03 14.92 -23.93
CA SER A 126 5.70 15.89 -24.81
C SER A 126 6.77 16.72 -24.09
N SER A 127 6.71 16.76 -22.77
CA SER A 127 7.66 17.45 -21.91
C SER A 127 7.84 16.66 -20.62
N THR A 128 8.91 16.94 -19.89
CA THR A 128 9.10 16.38 -18.56
C THR A 128 8.11 17.03 -17.60
N LEU A 129 7.30 16.20 -16.92
CA LEU A 129 6.29 16.64 -15.97
C LEU A 129 6.54 15.98 -14.62
N SER A 130 6.37 16.74 -13.55
CA SER A 130 6.32 16.19 -12.20
C SER A 130 4.94 15.60 -11.92
N GLY A 131 4.90 14.52 -11.18
CA GLY A 131 3.64 13.90 -10.81
C GLY A 131 3.71 13.21 -9.47
N GLU A 132 2.57 12.69 -9.06
CA GLU A 132 2.41 11.94 -7.82
C GLU A 132 1.55 10.71 -8.10
N VAL A 133 1.95 9.60 -7.56
CA VAL A 133 1.17 8.37 -7.60
C VAL A 133 0.70 8.01 -6.20
N GLN A 134 -0.58 7.72 -6.07
CA GLN A 134 -1.17 7.13 -4.87
C GLN A 134 -1.22 5.62 -5.05
N THR A 135 -0.56 4.92 -4.17
CA THR A 135 -0.44 3.46 -4.20
C THR A 135 -0.81 2.85 -2.86
N VAL A 136 -1.26 1.61 -2.89
CA VAL A 136 -1.22 0.73 -1.71
C VAL A 136 0.08 -0.03 -1.81
N SER A 137 0.97 0.21 -0.88
CA SER A 137 2.33 -0.35 -0.90
C SER A 137 2.57 -1.22 0.32
N ARG A 138 3.38 -2.26 0.14
CA ARG A 138 3.90 -3.02 1.26
C ARG A 138 4.78 -2.09 2.11
N PRO A 139 4.53 -1.95 3.42
CA PRO A 139 5.46 -1.26 4.31
C PRO A 139 6.86 -1.90 4.25
N LEU A 140 7.87 -1.17 4.70
CA LEU A 140 9.19 -1.77 4.88
C LEU A 140 9.07 -2.96 5.85
N PRO A 141 9.63 -4.13 5.53
CA PRO A 141 9.50 -5.30 6.38
C PRO A 141 10.13 -5.07 7.75
N LEU A 142 9.51 -5.57 8.81
CA LEU A 142 10.04 -5.52 10.18
C LEU A 142 11.33 -6.34 10.31
N ALA A 143 11.35 -7.49 9.63
CA ALA A 143 12.53 -8.34 9.55
C ALA A 143 12.65 -8.81 8.11
N SER A 144 13.86 -8.92 7.60
CA SER A 144 14.10 -9.48 6.27
C SER A 144 14.98 -10.71 6.36
N ALA A 145 14.41 -11.85 6.01
CA ALA A 145 15.16 -13.08 5.80
C ALA A 145 16.00 -13.05 4.52
N THR A 146 15.71 -12.12 3.59
CA THR A 146 16.31 -12.06 2.25
C THR A 146 17.34 -10.94 2.10
N GLY A 147 17.72 -10.26 3.18
CA GLY A 147 18.71 -9.18 3.14
C GLY A 147 18.18 -7.85 2.57
N THR A 148 16.89 -7.71 2.36
CA THR A 148 16.26 -6.44 1.99
C THR A 148 16.30 -5.47 3.17
N SER A 149 16.29 -4.17 2.91
CA SER A 149 16.24 -3.15 3.96
C SER A 149 15.04 -3.37 4.88
N ALA A 150 15.29 -3.55 6.17
CA ALA A 150 14.28 -3.79 7.20
C ALA A 150 14.17 -2.58 8.13
N THR A 151 13.02 -2.43 8.77
CA THR A 151 12.78 -1.42 9.79
C THR A 151 12.48 -2.05 11.14
N THR A 152 12.64 -1.28 12.20
CA THR A 152 12.29 -1.74 13.56
C THR A 152 10.79 -1.62 13.86
N GLN A 153 10.08 -0.79 13.10
CA GLN A 153 8.64 -0.53 13.26
C GLN A 153 8.03 -0.25 11.91
N ASN A 154 6.80 -0.70 11.69
CA ASN A 154 6.02 -0.39 10.49
C ASN A 154 4.53 -0.32 10.82
N TYR A 155 3.70 -0.03 9.81
CA TYR A 155 2.25 0.07 9.97
C TYR A 155 1.62 -1.14 10.67
N PHE A 156 2.07 -2.37 10.35
CA PHE A 156 1.51 -3.58 10.94
C PHE A 156 1.86 -3.73 12.42
N SER A 157 3.08 -3.33 12.83
CA SER A 157 3.49 -3.38 14.23
C SER A 157 2.80 -2.33 15.09
N ASP A 158 2.41 -1.20 14.50
CA ASP A 158 1.86 -0.07 15.24
C ASP A 158 0.32 -0.14 15.35
N TYR A 159 -0.34 -0.60 14.29
CA TYR A 159 -1.82 -0.55 14.19
C TYR A 159 -2.48 -1.92 14.08
N CYS A 160 -1.74 -2.96 13.73
CA CYS A 160 -2.29 -4.30 13.47
C CYS A 160 -1.59 -5.39 14.30
N TYR A 161 -1.06 -5.02 15.48
CA TYR A 161 -0.21 -5.91 16.27
C TYR A 161 -0.87 -7.25 16.60
N ASP A 162 -2.15 -7.24 17.02
CA ASP A 162 -2.88 -8.46 17.37
C ASP A 162 -2.96 -9.45 16.19
N ALA A 163 -3.24 -8.92 15.00
CA ALA A 163 -3.29 -9.73 13.79
C ALA A 163 -1.89 -10.21 13.37
N LEU A 164 -0.88 -9.34 13.50
CA LEU A 164 0.51 -9.68 13.21
C LEU A 164 1.01 -10.79 14.13
N PHE A 165 0.81 -10.64 15.43
CA PHE A 165 1.23 -11.62 16.44
C PHE A 165 0.52 -12.96 16.25
N ALA A 166 -0.81 -12.97 16.11
CA ALA A 166 -1.57 -14.21 15.90
C ALA A 166 -1.17 -14.92 14.60
N GLY A 167 -0.89 -14.16 13.53
CA GLY A 167 -0.39 -14.72 12.28
C GLY A 167 1.01 -15.33 12.41
N CYS A 168 1.92 -14.65 13.12
CA CYS A 168 3.26 -15.18 13.41
C CYS A 168 3.20 -16.44 14.26
N MET A 169 2.30 -16.49 15.27
CA MET A 169 2.10 -17.68 16.10
C MET A 169 1.54 -18.85 15.29
N ALA A 170 0.65 -18.60 14.33
CA ALA A 170 0.16 -19.65 13.44
C ALA A 170 1.30 -20.23 12.57
N GLU A 171 2.21 -19.40 12.06
CA GLU A 171 3.41 -19.87 11.33
C GLU A 171 4.39 -20.62 12.26
N ALA A 172 4.57 -20.13 13.49
CA ALA A 172 5.41 -20.76 14.51
C ALA A 172 4.89 -22.15 14.90
N THR A 173 3.58 -22.31 15.13
CA THR A 173 2.98 -23.60 15.44
C THR A 173 3.09 -24.58 14.27
N MET A 174 2.98 -24.13 13.03
CA MET A 174 3.25 -24.97 11.85
C MET A 174 4.71 -25.42 11.79
N PHE A 175 5.66 -24.54 12.11
CA PHE A 175 7.08 -24.87 12.18
C PHE A 175 7.36 -25.93 13.25
N MET A 176 6.75 -25.79 14.44
CA MET A 176 6.86 -26.74 15.54
C MET A 176 6.08 -28.05 15.33
N LYS A 177 5.27 -28.12 14.25
CA LYS A 177 4.35 -29.23 13.96
C LYS A 177 3.29 -29.47 15.04
N ASP A 178 2.92 -28.40 15.74
CA ASP A 178 1.85 -28.44 16.74
C ASP A 178 0.48 -28.14 16.09
N TRP A 179 -0.13 -29.21 15.61
CA TRP A 179 -1.42 -29.16 14.92
C TRP A 179 -2.61 -28.93 15.86
N ASN A 180 -2.42 -29.09 17.15
CA ASN A 180 -3.50 -28.95 18.13
C ASN A 180 -3.76 -27.47 18.45
N THR A 181 -2.73 -26.64 18.54
CA THR A 181 -2.85 -25.20 18.86
C THR A 181 -3.01 -24.34 17.60
N LEU A 182 -2.64 -24.84 16.43
CA LEU A 182 -2.75 -24.11 15.17
C LEU A 182 -4.15 -23.51 14.89
N PRO A 183 -5.28 -24.24 15.06
CA PRO A 183 -6.61 -23.69 14.81
C PRO A 183 -6.97 -22.52 15.72
N VAL A 184 -6.46 -22.49 16.94
CA VAL A 184 -6.67 -21.40 17.91
C VAL A 184 -6.07 -20.11 17.36
N TRP A 185 -4.81 -20.15 16.95
CA TRP A 185 -4.12 -18.98 16.38
C TRP A 185 -4.71 -18.52 15.06
N GLN A 186 -5.15 -19.46 14.21
CA GLN A 186 -5.85 -19.11 12.98
C GLN A 186 -7.18 -18.40 13.25
N THR A 187 -7.94 -18.83 14.24
CA THR A 187 -9.19 -18.20 14.63
C THR A 187 -8.95 -16.80 15.19
N GLN A 188 -7.93 -16.62 16.03
CA GLN A 188 -7.56 -15.31 16.55
C GLN A 188 -7.12 -14.37 15.44
N TYR A 189 -6.29 -14.83 14.49
CA TYR A 189 -5.89 -14.06 13.33
C TYR A 189 -7.11 -13.59 12.51
N GLN A 190 -8.03 -14.51 12.21
CA GLN A 190 -9.24 -14.18 11.44
C GLN A 190 -10.12 -13.15 12.18
N GLY A 191 -10.27 -13.30 13.50
CA GLY A 191 -11.00 -12.35 14.32
C GLY A 191 -10.38 -10.95 14.31
N ALA A 192 -9.06 -10.87 14.48
CA ALA A 192 -8.32 -9.61 14.44
C ALA A 192 -8.41 -8.93 13.06
N VAL A 193 -8.23 -9.69 11.98
CA VAL A 193 -8.36 -9.18 10.60
C VAL A 193 -9.78 -8.68 10.34
N LEU A 194 -10.81 -9.39 10.83
CA LEU A 194 -12.21 -8.96 10.67
C LEU A 194 -12.46 -7.63 11.39
N ALA A 195 -11.92 -7.46 12.60
CA ALA A 195 -12.01 -6.20 13.33
C ALA A 195 -11.36 -5.04 12.58
N LEU A 196 -10.16 -5.24 12.06
CA LEU A 196 -9.44 -4.24 11.23
C LEU A 196 -10.20 -3.89 9.94
N ARG A 197 -10.75 -4.89 9.24
CA ARG A 197 -11.60 -4.65 8.05
C ARG A 197 -12.85 -3.83 8.38
N ASN A 198 -13.48 -4.09 9.53
CA ASN A 198 -14.65 -3.33 9.97
C ASN A 198 -14.26 -1.88 10.31
N GLN A 199 -13.09 -1.67 10.93
CA GLN A 199 -12.55 -0.34 11.18
C GLN A 199 -12.28 0.42 9.86
N ALA A 200 -11.59 -0.20 8.91
CA ALA A 200 -11.33 0.38 7.60
C ALA A 200 -12.61 0.72 6.81
N ARG A 201 -13.66 -0.08 6.98
CA ARG A 201 -14.98 0.20 6.42
C ARG A 201 -15.63 1.43 7.02
N ARG A 202 -15.58 1.57 8.36
CA ARG A 202 -16.13 2.76 9.06
C ARG A 202 -15.44 4.02 8.60
N THR A 203 -14.11 4.03 8.55
CA THR A 203 -13.35 5.19 8.07
C THR A 203 -13.78 5.61 6.65
N ARG A 204 -13.93 4.65 5.73
CA ARG A 204 -14.39 4.96 4.36
C ARG A 204 -15.85 5.43 4.30
N GLN A 205 -16.72 4.91 5.15
CA GLN A 205 -18.11 5.36 5.23
C GLN A 205 -18.21 6.80 5.74
N ASP A 206 -17.39 7.15 6.73
CA ASP A 206 -17.31 8.52 7.24
C ASP A 206 -16.81 9.49 6.17
N ASP A 207 -15.76 9.12 5.42
CA ASP A 207 -15.25 9.91 4.29
C ASP A 207 -16.31 10.10 3.19
N MET A 208 -17.06 9.04 2.87
CA MET A 208 -18.15 9.12 1.89
C MET A 208 -19.34 9.96 2.39
N ALA A 209 -19.69 9.87 3.66
CA ALA A 209 -20.75 10.65 4.27
C ALA A 209 -20.41 12.15 4.25
N VAL A 210 -19.18 12.50 4.54
CA VAL A 210 -18.68 13.89 4.45
C VAL A 210 -18.68 14.37 3.00
N ALA A 211 -18.25 13.55 2.05
CA ALA A 211 -18.24 13.90 0.63
C ALA A 211 -19.67 14.04 0.03
N ALA A 212 -20.64 13.29 0.57
CA ALA A 212 -22.04 13.34 0.16
C ALA A 212 -22.84 14.48 0.84
N SER A 213 -22.35 15.02 1.96
CA SER A 213 -22.92 16.23 2.53
C SER A 213 -22.76 17.36 1.52
N PRO A 214 -23.86 18.08 1.15
CA PRO A 214 -23.69 19.26 0.33
C PRO A 214 -22.73 20.19 1.08
N ALA A 215 -21.57 20.41 0.51
CA ALA A 215 -20.65 21.41 1.02
C ALA A 215 -21.47 22.68 1.18
N GLY A 216 -21.66 23.17 2.39
CA GLY A 216 -22.14 24.52 2.60
C GLY A 216 -21.29 25.37 1.69
N GLY A 217 -21.93 26.03 0.72
CA GLY A 217 -21.21 26.83 -0.27
C GLY A 217 -20.22 27.73 0.48
N PRO A 218 -19.13 28.14 -0.14
CA PRO A 218 -18.18 29.04 0.52
C PRO A 218 -18.99 30.19 1.11
N ASP A 219 -18.86 30.38 2.42
CA ASP A 219 -19.48 31.51 3.09
C ASP A 219 -19.15 32.75 2.26
N THR A 220 -20.15 33.28 1.59
CA THR A 220 -20.04 34.57 0.94
C THR A 220 -19.84 35.57 2.08
N ILE A 221 -18.57 35.86 2.36
CA ILE A 221 -18.20 36.99 3.19
C ILE A 221 -18.71 38.20 2.43
N THR A 222 -19.89 38.66 2.81
CA THR A 222 -20.42 39.92 2.33
C THR A 222 -19.48 41.00 2.91
N PRO A 223 -18.74 41.77 2.09
CA PRO A 223 -17.96 42.87 2.61
C PRO A 223 -18.98 43.86 3.18
N GLY A 224 -18.84 44.15 4.48
CA GLY A 224 -19.68 45.11 5.16
C GLY A 224 -19.65 46.44 4.41
N ALA A 225 -20.85 46.93 4.03
CA ALA A 225 -21.06 48.28 3.58
C ALA A 225 -20.74 49.22 4.76
N SER A 226 -19.76 50.05 4.58
CA SER A 226 -19.53 51.27 5.38
C SER A 226 -19.78 52.49 4.53
#